data_6dd1e40c080c3ea78ef8ac66d92c2455
#
_entry.id   6dd1e40c080c3ea78ef8ac66d92c2455
#
_cell.length_a   1.000
_cell.length_b   1.000
_cell.length_c   1.000
_cell.angle_alpha   90.00
_cell.angle_beta   90.00
_cell.angle_gamma   90.00
#
_symmetry.space_group_name_H-M   'P 1'
#
loop_
_entity.id
_entity.type
_entity.pdbx_description
1 polymer ?
#
loop_
_entity_poly.entity_id
_entity_poly.type
_entity_poly.pdbx_seq_one_letter_code
_entity_poly.pdbx_strand_id
1 'polypeptide(L)'
;MRLTSARSTGLAPVLAVALFAAAASTSFGQNNEHEWQKDYPLSGAASLTAQTGDSHLAIHSCGDCKAIQVRVHSGRDLNRYVLEERQEGNHVFFSLKEKPHMGVVIHWTEKEATQVSIETPASLELDARTSDGNLSVAGLTGSLKVHSSDGRVSLEDVHGDLRLTASDGNVTVHNASGTIDARGSDGHMKVDGQFTAVNLHTSDGGLDFVLATGSQLTAASSIESSDGSVSVVVPRNLAADLDISTHDGRINCALPITTDNYNSADSGGHHLHGHLNAGGVPLSIHTSDGNLNIASL
;
A
#
# COMPACT_ATOMS: atom_id res chain seq x y z
N MET A 1 35.60 -87.50 13.10
CA MET A 1 36.20 -86.62 12.16
C MET A 1 35.62 -85.24 12.35
N ARG A 2 36.43 -84.22 12.58
CA ARG A 2 36.09 -82.99 13.29
C ARG A 2 35.24 -82.02 12.50
N LEU A 3 34.10 -81.58 13.11
CA LEU A 3 33.23 -80.47 12.68
C LEU A 3 33.85 -79.17 13.22
N THR A 4 34.11 -78.21 12.34
CA THR A 4 34.46 -76.84 12.70
C THR A 4 33.27 -75.91 12.47
N SER A 5 32.78 -75.32 13.53
CA SER A 5 31.70 -74.35 13.60
C SER A 5 32.25 -72.94 13.23
N ALA A 6 31.62 -72.27 12.26
CA ALA A 6 31.88 -70.88 11.93
C ALA A 6 30.88 -69.99 12.67
N ARG A 7 31.40 -69.10 13.48
CA ARG A 7 30.60 -68.03 14.14
C ARG A 7 30.41 -66.86 13.19
N SER A 8 29.18 -66.51 12.92
CA SER A 8 28.82 -65.28 12.22
C SER A 8 28.72 -64.12 13.22
N THR A 9 29.55 -63.13 13.08
CA THR A 9 29.49 -61.87 13.80
C THR A 9 28.54 -60.91 13.08
N GLY A 10 27.39 -60.69 13.67
CA GLY A 10 26.41 -59.72 13.21
C GLY A 10 26.91 -58.27 13.53
N LEU A 11 27.09 -57.48 12.50
CA LEU A 11 27.25 -56.02 12.66
C LEU A 11 25.85 -55.39 12.73
N ALA A 12 25.55 -54.75 13.85
CA ALA A 12 24.39 -53.89 14.03
C ALA A 12 24.65 -52.52 13.32
N PRO A 13 23.70 -51.94 12.60
CA PRO A 13 23.85 -50.60 12.06
C PRO A 13 23.67 -49.57 13.19
N VAL A 14 24.70 -48.75 13.38
CA VAL A 14 24.64 -47.56 14.25
C VAL A 14 23.84 -46.50 13.49
N LEU A 15 22.62 -46.22 13.95
CA LEU A 15 21.80 -45.11 13.45
C LEU A 15 22.39 -43.81 14.02
N ALA A 16 23.12 -43.06 13.21
CA ALA A 16 23.58 -41.72 13.55
C ALA A 16 22.39 -40.73 13.42
N VAL A 17 21.81 -40.39 14.55
CA VAL A 17 20.86 -39.26 14.64
C VAL A 17 21.65 -37.97 14.56
N ALA A 18 21.64 -37.32 13.39
CA ALA A 18 22.15 -35.97 13.24
C ALA A 18 21.17 -35.00 13.91
N LEU A 19 21.50 -34.54 15.12
CA LEU A 19 20.86 -33.38 15.75
C LEU A 19 21.26 -32.14 14.92
N PHE A 20 20.37 -31.64 14.09
CA PHE A 20 20.44 -30.28 13.56
C PHE A 20 20.12 -29.33 14.73
N ALA A 21 21.13 -28.82 15.39
CA ALA A 21 20.99 -27.67 16.26
C ALA A 21 20.70 -26.45 15.35
N ALA A 22 19.45 -26.04 15.27
CA ALA A 22 19.09 -24.74 14.74
C ALA A 22 19.72 -23.68 15.68
N ALA A 23 20.82 -23.10 15.27
CA ALA A 23 21.37 -21.92 15.92
C ALA A 23 20.37 -20.77 15.72
N ALA A 24 19.51 -20.56 16.69
CA ALA A 24 18.73 -19.33 16.81
C ALA A 24 19.75 -18.22 17.06
N SER A 25 20.11 -17.47 16.00
CA SER A 25 20.83 -16.22 16.14
C SER A 25 19.90 -15.23 16.81
N THR A 26 20.00 -15.11 18.13
CA THR A 26 19.39 -14.02 18.88
C THR A 26 20.13 -12.73 18.51
N SER A 27 19.61 -11.95 17.58
CA SER A 27 20.06 -10.59 17.39
C SER A 27 19.64 -9.79 18.62
N PHE A 28 20.60 -9.43 19.47
CA PHE A 28 20.38 -8.50 20.57
C PHE A 28 20.19 -7.12 19.99
N GLY A 29 18.94 -6.64 19.89
CA GLY A 29 18.65 -5.24 19.68
C GLY A 29 19.18 -4.44 20.88
N GLN A 30 19.89 -3.34 20.62
CA GLN A 30 20.19 -2.35 21.65
C GLN A 30 18.90 -1.61 21.96
N ASN A 31 18.25 -1.95 23.05
CA ASN A 31 17.05 -1.29 23.52
C ASN A 31 17.46 -0.29 24.59
N ASN A 32 17.20 0.98 24.36
CA ASN A 32 17.28 2.03 25.36
C ASN A 32 15.91 2.69 25.54
N GLU A 33 15.80 3.70 26.40
CA GLU A 33 14.52 4.36 26.68
C GLU A 33 13.89 5.05 25.46
N HIS A 34 14.68 5.27 24.40
CA HIS A 34 14.28 6.01 23.19
C HIS A 34 14.41 5.22 21.90
N GLU A 35 15.03 4.07 21.94
CA GLU A 35 15.31 3.26 20.74
C GLU A 35 15.02 1.79 20.97
N TRP A 36 14.42 1.16 19.97
CA TRP A 36 14.23 -0.27 19.91
C TRP A 36 14.49 -0.76 18.49
N GLN A 37 15.19 -1.89 18.36
CA GLN A 37 15.48 -2.50 17.07
C GLN A 37 15.40 -4.01 17.17
N LYS A 38 14.87 -4.64 16.10
CA LYS A 38 14.89 -6.10 15.93
C LYS A 38 14.91 -6.51 14.47
N ASP A 39 15.64 -7.57 14.19
CA ASP A 39 15.75 -8.21 12.89
C ASP A 39 14.95 -9.53 12.91
N TYR A 40 14.21 -9.78 11.84
CA TYR A 40 13.38 -10.98 11.66
C TYR A 40 13.87 -11.74 10.42
N PRO A 41 14.68 -12.80 10.59
CA PRO A 41 15.22 -13.58 9.47
C PRO A 41 14.09 -14.26 8.69
N LEU A 42 14.22 -14.24 7.36
CA LEU A 42 13.26 -14.84 6.45
C LEU A 42 13.88 -16.02 5.70
N SER A 43 13.08 -17.06 5.47
CA SER A 43 13.47 -18.25 4.70
C SER A 43 12.67 -18.42 3.40
N GLY A 44 11.72 -17.52 3.10
CA GLY A 44 10.83 -17.59 1.95
C GLY A 44 10.11 -16.26 1.70
N ALA A 45 8.95 -16.32 1.03
CA ALA A 45 8.15 -15.15 0.72
C ALA A 45 7.77 -14.38 1.99
N ALA A 46 8.08 -13.09 2.01
CA ALA A 46 7.87 -12.21 3.15
C ALA A 46 6.41 -11.76 3.25
N SER A 47 5.91 -11.67 4.48
CA SER A 47 4.63 -11.04 4.80
C SER A 47 4.79 -10.18 6.05
N LEU A 48 4.26 -8.96 6.03
CA LEU A 48 4.35 -7.98 7.12
C LEU A 48 2.98 -7.41 7.44
N THR A 49 2.62 -7.48 8.72
CA THR A 49 1.55 -6.67 9.30
C THR A 49 2.16 -5.65 10.23
N ALA A 50 2.04 -4.35 9.91
CA ALA A 50 2.57 -3.25 10.70
C ALA A 50 1.45 -2.30 11.13
N GLN A 51 1.35 -2.01 12.42
CA GLN A 51 0.31 -1.14 12.99
C GLN A 51 0.92 -0.08 13.89
N THR A 52 0.58 1.18 13.66
CA THR A 52 0.93 2.29 14.54
C THR A 52 -0.31 3.10 14.91
N GLY A 53 -0.25 3.84 16.01
CA GLY A 53 -1.22 4.89 16.33
C GLY A 53 -0.77 6.23 15.72
N ASP A 54 -0.24 7.10 16.57
CA ASP A 54 0.20 8.48 16.22
C ASP A 54 1.65 8.52 15.71
N SER A 55 2.33 7.38 15.67
CA SER A 55 3.73 7.29 15.23
C SER A 55 3.84 7.31 13.70
N HIS A 56 4.86 7.97 13.17
CA HIS A 56 5.17 7.88 11.75
C HIS A 56 5.67 6.48 11.40
N LEU A 57 5.09 5.87 10.38
CA LEU A 57 5.46 4.56 9.88
C LEU A 57 6.08 4.69 8.48
N ALA A 58 7.35 4.31 8.36
CA ALA A 58 8.08 4.29 7.10
C ALA A 58 8.51 2.86 6.76
N ILE A 59 8.10 2.35 5.59
CA ILE A 59 8.41 0.99 5.13
C ILE A 59 9.15 1.10 3.79
N HIS A 60 10.38 0.62 3.74
CA HIS A 60 11.22 0.73 2.55
C HIS A 60 11.78 -0.61 2.12
N SER A 61 11.95 -0.76 0.82
CA SER A 61 12.67 -1.90 0.29
C SER A 61 14.17 -1.78 0.54
N CYS A 62 14.78 -2.84 1.01
CA CYS A 62 16.23 -3.03 1.01
C CYS A 62 16.71 -3.93 -0.17
N GLY A 63 15.87 -4.15 -1.18
CA GLY A 63 16.15 -5.03 -2.31
C GLY A 63 16.04 -6.50 -1.94
N ASP A 64 17.16 -7.23 -2.02
CA ASP A 64 17.22 -8.68 -1.82
C ASP A 64 17.60 -9.10 -0.39
N CYS A 65 17.33 -8.28 0.61
CA CYS A 65 17.63 -8.62 2.00
C CYS A 65 16.88 -9.87 2.46
N LYS A 66 17.45 -10.58 3.45
CA LYS A 66 16.92 -11.86 3.96
C LYS A 66 16.30 -11.72 5.35
N ALA A 67 15.96 -10.50 5.72
CA ALA A 67 15.31 -10.21 6.99
C ALA A 67 14.41 -8.99 6.85
N ILE A 68 13.37 -8.91 7.67
CA ILE A 68 12.66 -7.66 7.94
C ILE A 68 13.34 -7.04 9.15
N GLN A 69 13.76 -5.77 9.03
CA GLN A 69 14.37 -5.01 10.12
C GLN A 69 13.41 -3.94 10.59
N VAL A 70 13.11 -3.92 11.86
CA VAL A 70 12.24 -2.90 12.47
C VAL A 70 13.06 -2.06 13.44
N ARG A 71 13.00 -0.75 13.27
CA ARG A 71 13.63 0.24 14.16
C ARG A 71 12.58 1.22 14.64
N VAL A 72 12.58 1.48 15.91
CA VAL A 72 11.74 2.50 16.55
C VAL A 72 12.65 3.54 17.17
N HIS A 73 12.42 4.80 16.82
CA HIS A 73 13.06 5.94 17.46
C HIS A 73 11.99 6.88 18.01
N SER A 74 12.13 7.30 19.27
CA SER A 74 11.14 8.15 19.92
C SER A 74 11.82 9.27 20.70
N GLY A 75 11.35 10.49 20.52
CA GLY A 75 11.71 11.62 21.40
C GLY A 75 11.14 11.50 22.81
N ARG A 76 10.30 10.48 23.06
CA ARG A 76 9.67 10.17 24.36
C ARG A 76 10.13 8.78 24.82
N ASP A 77 10.03 8.54 26.13
CA ASP A 77 10.30 7.20 26.69
C ASP A 77 9.37 6.16 26.06
N LEU A 78 9.95 5.10 25.51
CA LEU A 78 9.21 3.97 24.89
C LEU A 78 8.32 3.21 25.88
N ASN A 79 8.55 3.35 27.20
CA ASN A 79 7.62 2.83 28.21
C ASN A 79 6.21 3.42 28.14
N ARG A 80 6.01 4.50 27.41
CA ARG A 80 4.69 5.11 27.13
C ARG A 80 3.90 4.34 26.09
N TYR A 81 4.53 3.44 25.35
CA TYR A 81 3.95 2.67 24.29
C TYR A 81 3.72 1.21 24.71
N VAL A 82 2.76 0.58 24.07
CA VAL A 82 2.64 -0.87 24.00
C VAL A 82 3.27 -1.30 22.70
N LEU A 83 4.39 -1.99 22.77
CA LEU A 83 5.06 -2.60 21.64
C LEU A 83 4.74 -4.09 21.65
N GLU A 84 4.12 -4.57 20.59
CA GLU A 84 3.84 -6.00 20.37
C GLU A 84 4.51 -6.45 19.09
N GLU A 85 5.20 -7.56 19.15
CA GLU A 85 5.86 -8.13 17.97
C GLU A 85 5.85 -9.64 18.03
N ARG A 86 5.74 -10.28 16.89
CA ARG A 86 5.87 -11.73 16.74
C ARG A 86 6.28 -12.09 15.32
N GLN A 87 6.92 -13.23 15.19
CA GLN A 87 7.22 -13.84 13.91
C GLN A 87 6.67 -15.27 13.87
N GLU A 88 5.89 -15.56 12.83
CA GLU A 88 5.37 -16.88 12.55
C GLU A 88 5.82 -17.30 11.14
N GLY A 89 6.88 -18.09 11.06
CA GLY A 89 7.55 -18.40 9.78
C GLY A 89 8.11 -17.15 9.11
N ASN A 90 7.59 -16.79 7.93
CA ASN A 90 7.98 -15.59 7.19
C ASN A 90 7.00 -14.42 7.36
N HIS A 91 5.99 -14.56 8.20
CA HIS A 91 5.08 -13.49 8.57
C HIS A 91 5.57 -12.79 9.84
N VAL A 92 5.76 -11.47 9.74
CA VAL A 92 6.12 -10.60 10.86
C VAL A 92 4.93 -9.72 11.20
N PHE A 93 4.55 -9.72 12.46
CA PHE A 93 3.59 -8.79 13.03
C PHE A 93 4.32 -7.81 13.94
N PHE A 94 4.05 -6.52 13.75
CA PHE A 94 4.56 -5.43 14.58
C PHE A 94 3.45 -4.44 14.89
N SER A 95 3.34 -4.03 16.15
CA SER A 95 2.38 -3.00 16.58
C SER A 95 3.01 -2.08 17.62
N LEU A 96 2.84 -0.77 17.42
CA LEU A 96 3.27 0.27 18.36
C LEU A 96 2.11 1.25 18.61
N LYS A 97 1.58 1.25 19.83
CA LYS A 97 0.44 2.10 20.22
C LYS A 97 0.74 2.83 21.51
N GLU A 98 0.40 4.12 21.59
CA GLU A 98 0.54 4.87 22.85
C GLU A 98 -0.43 4.32 23.91
N LYS A 99 0.05 4.19 25.14
CA LYS A 99 -0.79 3.79 26.28
C LYS A 99 -1.82 4.86 26.59
N PRO A 100 -3.07 4.53 26.88
CA PRO A 100 -4.06 5.51 27.26
C PRO A 100 -3.60 6.27 28.51
N HIS A 101 -3.62 7.59 28.46
CA HIS A 101 -3.25 8.47 29.57
C HIS A 101 -4.52 8.95 30.29
N MET A 102 -4.59 8.70 31.60
CA MET A 102 -5.58 9.38 32.45
C MET A 102 -4.93 10.66 33.00
N GLY A 103 -5.20 11.80 32.36
CA GLY A 103 -4.73 13.11 32.87
C GLY A 103 -4.60 14.15 31.75
N VAL A 104 -4.71 15.42 32.12
CA VAL A 104 -4.43 16.56 31.21
C VAL A 104 -2.92 16.71 31.14
N VAL A 105 -2.30 16.36 30.03
CA VAL A 105 -0.86 16.57 29.81
C VAL A 105 -0.69 17.87 29.04
N ILE A 106 -0.22 18.93 29.74
CA ILE A 106 0.13 20.20 29.11
C ILE A 106 1.54 20.03 28.55
N HIS A 107 1.67 19.92 27.25
CA HIS A 107 2.96 19.85 26.56
C HIS A 107 3.44 21.24 26.18
N TRP A 108 4.54 21.70 26.80
CA TRP A 108 5.18 22.98 26.51
C TRP A 108 6.38 22.85 25.55
N THR A 109 6.75 21.63 25.16
CA THR A 109 7.88 21.38 24.26
C THR A 109 7.48 20.44 23.17
N GLU A 110 7.70 20.79 21.92
CA GLU A 110 7.66 19.87 20.78
C GLU A 110 8.75 18.82 20.99
N LYS A 111 8.35 17.63 21.39
CA LYS A 111 9.25 16.48 21.38
C LYS A 111 9.15 15.85 19.99
N GLU A 112 10.28 15.40 19.46
CA GLU A 112 10.31 14.67 18.20
C GLU A 112 9.26 13.56 18.17
N ALA A 113 8.53 13.46 17.06
CA ALA A 113 7.52 12.45 16.87
C ALA A 113 8.18 11.06 16.90
N THR A 114 7.46 10.07 17.41
CA THR A 114 7.93 8.69 17.35
C THR A 114 7.89 8.19 15.91
N GLN A 115 9.00 7.62 15.47
CA GLN A 115 9.19 7.09 14.13
C GLN A 115 9.45 5.58 14.18
N VAL A 116 8.70 4.85 13.37
CA VAL A 116 8.92 3.43 13.09
C VAL A 116 9.45 3.30 11.67
N SER A 117 10.65 2.76 11.51
CA SER A 117 11.26 2.49 10.22
C SER A 117 11.38 0.98 10.03
N ILE A 118 10.87 0.47 8.91
CA ILE A 118 10.91 -0.95 8.57
C ILE A 118 11.59 -1.12 7.23
N GLU A 119 12.68 -1.88 7.21
CA GLU A 119 13.34 -2.32 6.00
C GLU A 119 12.93 -3.77 5.68
N THR A 120 12.54 -4.03 4.43
CA THR A 120 11.97 -5.32 4.02
C THR A 120 12.44 -5.70 2.62
N PRO A 121 12.45 -6.99 2.24
CA PRO A 121 12.64 -7.37 0.85
C PRO A 121 11.66 -6.67 -0.09
N ALA A 122 12.07 -6.42 -1.34
CA ALA A 122 11.24 -5.74 -2.31
C ALA A 122 9.93 -6.49 -2.61
N SER A 123 9.96 -7.83 -2.61
CA SER A 123 8.76 -8.65 -2.78
C SER A 123 8.13 -8.98 -1.44
N LEU A 124 6.92 -8.45 -1.20
CA LEU A 124 6.26 -8.49 0.10
C LEU A 124 4.74 -8.53 -0.02
N GLU A 125 4.08 -9.28 0.86
CA GLU A 125 2.67 -9.08 1.19
C GLU A 125 2.58 -8.14 2.40
N LEU A 126 1.96 -6.96 2.22
CA LEU A 126 1.90 -5.90 3.23
C LEU A 126 0.47 -5.62 3.70
N ASP A 127 0.28 -5.55 5.04
CA ASP A 127 -0.89 -4.92 5.68
C ASP A 127 -0.36 -3.84 6.65
N ALA A 128 -0.37 -2.57 6.21
CA ALA A 128 0.12 -1.44 6.99
C ALA A 128 -1.04 -0.56 7.45
N ARG A 129 -1.08 -0.24 8.73
CA ARG A 129 -2.14 0.57 9.34
C ARG A 129 -1.58 1.64 10.26
N THR A 130 -2.13 2.85 10.14
CA THR A 130 -1.87 3.95 11.07
C THR A 130 -3.18 4.66 11.42
N SER A 131 -3.22 5.32 12.58
CA SER A 131 -4.32 6.24 12.90
C SER A 131 -3.93 7.64 12.44
N ASP A 132 -3.22 8.39 13.27
CA ASP A 132 -2.92 9.82 13.06
C ASP A 132 -1.49 10.05 12.52
N GLY A 133 -0.63 9.02 12.59
CA GLY A 133 0.74 9.08 12.07
C GLY A 133 0.80 9.07 10.55
N ASN A 134 1.81 9.72 9.97
CA ASN A 134 2.06 9.60 8.54
C ASN A 134 2.56 8.19 8.19
N LEU A 135 2.14 7.70 7.02
CA LEU A 135 2.57 6.41 6.50
C LEU A 135 3.27 6.60 5.16
N SER A 136 4.49 6.09 5.04
CA SER A 136 5.22 6.06 3.78
C SER A 136 5.65 4.64 3.42
N VAL A 137 5.46 4.25 2.15
CA VAL A 137 5.87 2.95 1.62
C VAL A 137 6.63 3.19 0.32
N ALA A 138 7.81 2.60 0.17
CA ALA A 138 8.62 2.79 -1.02
C ALA A 138 9.33 1.53 -1.51
N GLY A 139 9.36 1.35 -2.85
CA GLY A 139 10.15 0.33 -3.53
C GLY A 139 9.64 -1.10 -3.35
N LEU A 140 8.34 -1.30 -3.13
CA LEU A 140 7.74 -2.61 -2.86
C LEU A 140 6.97 -3.17 -4.04
N THR A 141 6.98 -4.50 -4.14
CA THR A 141 6.22 -5.26 -5.14
C THR A 141 5.41 -6.35 -4.47
N GLY A 142 4.12 -6.44 -4.77
CA GLY A 142 3.25 -7.51 -4.26
C GLY A 142 1.82 -7.06 -4.00
N SER A 143 1.18 -7.68 -3.01
CA SER A 143 -0.15 -7.27 -2.55
C SER A 143 0.02 -6.31 -1.38
N LEU A 144 -0.28 -5.04 -1.60
CA LEU A 144 -0.05 -3.96 -0.64
C LEU A 144 -1.40 -3.42 -0.16
N LYS A 145 -1.69 -3.63 1.11
CA LYS A 145 -2.86 -3.11 1.78
C LYS A 145 -2.46 -2.02 2.77
N VAL A 146 -2.99 -0.82 2.58
CA VAL A 146 -2.65 0.36 3.37
C VAL A 146 -3.92 0.99 3.92
N HIS A 147 -3.93 1.29 5.22
CA HIS A 147 -5.03 1.96 5.88
C HIS A 147 -4.52 3.11 6.76
N SER A 148 -5.10 4.29 6.62
CA SER A 148 -4.85 5.46 7.46
C SER A 148 -6.18 6.10 7.87
N SER A 149 -6.27 6.61 9.10
CA SER A 149 -7.39 7.50 9.45
C SER A 149 -7.04 8.94 9.06
N ASP A 150 -6.20 9.63 9.83
CA ASP A 150 -5.99 11.08 9.68
C ASP A 150 -4.60 11.44 9.12
N GLY A 151 -3.68 10.49 9.13
CA GLY A 151 -2.31 10.70 8.67
C GLY A 151 -2.16 10.78 7.14
N ARG A 152 -1.13 11.50 6.69
CA ARG A 152 -0.77 11.49 5.26
C ARG A 152 -0.24 10.13 4.84
N VAL A 153 -0.70 9.63 3.67
CA VAL A 153 -0.19 8.42 3.04
C VAL A 153 0.62 8.77 1.80
N SER A 154 1.83 8.23 1.71
CA SER A 154 2.70 8.35 0.53
C SER A 154 3.17 6.98 0.09
N LEU A 155 2.82 6.58 -1.12
CA LEU A 155 3.34 5.37 -1.78
C LEU A 155 4.22 5.79 -2.95
N GLU A 156 5.44 5.28 -3.04
CA GLU A 156 6.40 5.61 -4.09
C GLU A 156 7.05 4.34 -4.66
N ASP A 157 7.15 4.24 -5.99
CA ASP A 157 7.75 3.10 -6.68
C ASP A 157 7.15 1.74 -6.23
N VAL A 158 5.81 1.64 -6.18
CA VAL A 158 5.11 0.44 -5.73
C VAL A 158 4.44 -0.30 -6.88
N HIS A 159 4.51 -1.63 -6.86
CA HIS A 159 4.05 -2.45 -7.98
C HIS A 159 3.19 -3.63 -7.51
N GLY A 160 2.13 -3.94 -8.23
CA GLY A 160 1.24 -5.08 -7.98
C GLY A 160 -0.19 -4.68 -7.62
N ASP A 161 -0.78 -5.37 -6.64
CA ASP A 161 -2.17 -5.13 -6.24
C ASP A 161 -2.23 -4.16 -5.06
N LEU A 162 -2.62 -2.90 -5.34
CA LEU A 162 -2.67 -1.84 -4.34
C LEU A 162 -4.08 -1.66 -3.84
N ARG A 163 -4.27 -1.78 -2.52
CA ARG A 163 -5.52 -1.44 -1.83
C ARG A 163 -5.26 -0.41 -0.76
N LEU A 164 -5.90 0.74 -0.88
CA LEU A 164 -5.67 1.87 -0.02
C LEU A 164 -7.00 2.40 0.52
N THR A 165 -7.03 2.69 1.83
CA THR A 165 -8.16 3.37 2.46
C THR A 165 -7.62 4.47 3.35
N ALA A 166 -8.08 5.70 3.14
CA ALA A 166 -7.76 6.85 3.97
C ALA A 166 -9.06 7.59 4.33
N SER A 167 -9.19 8.07 5.58
CA SER A 167 -10.34 8.93 5.91
C SER A 167 -9.99 10.38 5.61
N ASP A 168 -9.31 11.08 6.51
CA ASP A 168 -9.14 12.54 6.41
C ASP A 168 -7.76 12.98 5.89
N GLY A 169 -6.83 12.05 5.76
CA GLY A 169 -5.47 12.33 5.31
C GLY A 169 -5.31 12.44 3.79
N ASN A 170 -4.37 13.26 3.36
CA ASN A 170 -3.99 13.29 1.94
C ASN A 170 -3.29 12.01 1.52
N VAL A 171 -3.62 11.53 0.33
CA VAL A 171 -3.03 10.36 -0.30
C VAL A 171 -2.21 10.77 -1.51
N THR A 172 -0.97 10.30 -1.58
CA THR A 172 -0.12 10.45 -2.76
C THR A 172 0.41 9.07 -3.16
N VAL A 173 0.13 8.67 -4.38
CA VAL A 173 0.68 7.46 -5.00
C VAL A 173 1.45 7.90 -6.22
N HIS A 174 2.76 7.67 -6.21
CA HIS A 174 3.66 8.10 -7.28
C HIS A 174 4.41 6.93 -7.89
N ASN A 175 4.50 6.91 -9.23
CA ASN A 175 5.19 5.87 -10.00
C ASN A 175 4.76 4.45 -9.62
N ALA A 176 3.46 4.23 -9.51
CA ALA A 176 2.89 2.92 -9.22
C ALA A 176 2.59 2.12 -10.49
N SER A 177 2.46 0.78 -10.36
CA SER A 177 1.99 -0.04 -11.46
C SER A 177 1.23 -1.29 -11.01
N GLY A 178 0.32 -1.77 -11.86
CA GLY A 178 -0.50 -2.95 -11.59
C GLY A 178 -1.98 -2.61 -11.48
N THR A 179 -2.64 -2.99 -10.38
CA THR A 179 -4.02 -2.63 -10.09
C THR A 179 -4.11 -1.69 -8.89
N ILE A 180 -5.08 -0.79 -8.87
CA ILE A 180 -5.31 0.09 -7.73
C ILE A 180 -6.79 0.15 -7.36
N ASP A 181 -7.09 -0.06 -6.07
CA ASP A 181 -8.39 0.21 -5.43
C ASP A 181 -8.10 1.14 -4.25
N ALA A 182 -8.40 2.44 -4.41
CA ALA A 182 -8.16 3.43 -3.39
C ALA A 182 -9.45 4.17 -3.02
N ARG A 183 -9.66 4.30 -1.71
CA ARG A 183 -10.82 5.00 -1.15
C ARG A 183 -10.37 6.07 -0.17
N GLY A 184 -10.88 7.27 -0.38
CA GLY A 184 -10.71 8.41 0.50
C GLY A 184 -12.06 8.96 0.96
N SER A 185 -12.06 9.80 2.00
CA SER A 185 -13.22 10.62 2.36
C SER A 185 -12.91 12.09 2.08
N ASP A 186 -12.22 12.78 2.99
CA ASP A 186 -12.10 14.25 2.95
C ASP A 186 -10.75 14.74 2.40
N GLY A 187 -9.75 13.90 2.37
CA GLY A 187 -8.40 14.25 1.92
C GLY A 187 -8.26 14.32 0.40
N HIS A 188 -7.27 15.08 -0.07
CA HIS A 188 -6.92 15.10 -1.48
C HIS A 188 -6.19 13.83 -1.89
N MET A 189 -6.65 13.17 -2.97
CA MET A 189 -6.04 11.96 -3.51
C MET A 189 -5.31 12.28 -4.82
N LYS A 190 -4.00 12.03 -4.86
CA LYS A 190 -3.18 12.16 -6.06
C LYS A 190 -2.57 10.81 -6.40
N VAL A 191 -2.84 10.31 -7.60
CA VAL A 191 -2.39 9.00 -8.06
C VAL A 191 -1.79 9.13 -9.45
N ASP A 192 -0.56 8.66 -9.63
CA ASP A 192 0.03 8.52 -10.95
C ASP A 192 0.75 7.17 -11.13
N GLY A 193 0.69 6.62 -12.32
CA GLY A 193 1.33 5.35 -12.61
C GLY A 193 0.83 4.63 -13.85
N GLN A 194 1.30 3.40 -14.04
CA GLN A 194 0.93 2.51 -15.14
C GLN A 194 -0.03 1.42 -14.65
N PHE A 195 -1.32 1.58 -14.90
CA PHE A 195 -2.31 0.66 -14.37
C PHE A 195 -2.99 -0.19 -15.45
N THR A 196 -3.41 -1.38 -15.03
CA THR A 196 -4.25 -2.33 -15.80
C THR A 196 -5.70 -2.32 -15.34
N ALA A 197 -5.96 -1.89 -14.10
CA ALA A 197 -7.29 -1.64 -13.56
C ALA A 197 -7.22 -0.54 -12.50
N VAL A 198 -8.20 0.34 -12.49
CA VAL A 198 -8.26 1.51 -11.61
C VAL A 198 -9.64 1.61 -10.98
N ASN A 199 -9.69 1.68 -9.65
CA ASN A 199 -10.90 1.95 -8.89
C ASN A 199 -10.56 2.99 -7.82
N LEU A 200 -10.92 4.26 -8.08
CA LEU A 200 -10.65 5.37 -7.20
C LEU A 200 -11.98 5.97 -6.74
N HIS A 201 -12.13 6.13 -5.45
CA HIS A 201 -13.32 6.74 -4.87
C HIS A 201 -12.93 7.73 -3.77
N THR A 202 -13.54 8.93 -3.80
CA THR A 202 -13.45 9.89 -2.70
C THR A 202 -14.84 10.50 -2.44
N SER A 203 -15.12 10.90 -1.21
CA SER A 203 -16.35 11.61 -0.90
C SER A 203 -16.21 13.11 -1.18
N ASP A 204 -15.59 13.85 -0.26
CA ASP A 204 -15.50 15.32 -0.33
C ASP A 204 -14.15 15.82 -0.83
N GLY A 205 -13.18 14.93 -0.96
CA GLY A 205 -11.83 15.25 -1.39
C GLY A 205 -11.68 15.42 -2.90
N GLY A 206 -10.73 16.27 -3.33
CA GLY A 206 -10.33 16.35 -4.73
C GLY A 206 -9.53 15.12 -5.17
N LEU A 207 -9.64 14.77 -6.46
CA LEU A 207 -8.95 13.63 -7.03
C LEU A 207 -8.17 14.03 -8.28
N ASP A 208 -6.84 13.85 -8.25
CA ASP A 208 -5.96 14.00 -9.40
C ASP A 208 -5.41 12.64 -9.82
N PHE A 209 -5.76 12.19 -11.01
CA PHE A 209 -5.30 10.93 -11.55
C PHE A 209 -4.54 11.11 -12.87
N VAL A 210 -3.35 10.53 -12.94
CA VAL A 210 -2.54 10.51 -14.17
C VAL A 210 -2.24 9.06 -14.55
N LEU A 211 -2.87 8.60 -15.61
CA LEU A 211 -2.54 7.33 -16.22
C LEU A 211 -1.30 7.51 -17.09
N ALA A 212 -0.17 6.91 -16.68
CA ALA A 212 1.10 7.10 -17.36
C ALA A 212 1.14 6.41 -18.74
N THR A 213 2.02 6.90 -19.63
CA THR A 213 2.25 6.29 -20.94
C THR A 213 2.68 4.82 -20.79
N GLY A 214 2.11 3.95 -21.62
CA GLY A 214 2.33 2.50 -21.56
C GLY A 214 1.27 1.75 -20.78
N SER A 215 0.34 2.44 -20.12
CA SER A 215 -0.81 1.81 -19.46
C SER A 215 -1.74 1.16 -20.49
N GLN A 216 -2.29 0.02 -20.10
CA GLN A 216 -3.31 -0.71 -20.86
C GLN A 216 -4.37 -1.20 -19.88
N LEU A 217 -5.53 -0.57 -19.89
CA LEU A 217 -6.65 -1.05 -19.08
C LEU A 217 -7.12 -2.40 -19.63
N THR A 218 -7.17 -3.41 -18.78
CA THR A 218 -7.62 -4.78 -19.11
C THR A 218 -8.90 -5.18 -18.38
N ALA A 219 -9.33 -4.35 -17.43
CA ALA A 219 -10.57 -4.52 -16.68
C ALA A 219 -11.30 -3.19 -16.57
N ALA A 220 -12.62 -3.26 -16.41
CA ALA A 220 -13.45 -2.09 -16.15
C ALA A 220 -12.86 -1.27 -15.00
N SER A 221 -12.81 0.06 -15.21
CA SER A 221 -12.18 0.99 -14.29
C SER A 221 -13.15 2.11 -13.94
N SER A 222 -13.10 2.60 -12.69
CA SER A 222 -13.94 3.70 -12.24
C SER A 222 -13.14 4.74 -11.45
N ILE A 223 -13.53 6.01 -11.61
CA ILE A 223 -13.01 7.16 -10.89
C ILE A 223 -14.21 7.97 -10.42
N GLU A 224 -14.45 7.98 -9.12
CA GLU A 224 -15.66 8.53 -8.55
C GLU A 224 -15.36 9.54 -7.44
N SER A 225 -16.08 10.65 -7.42
CA SER A 225 -16.11 11.61 -6.32
C SER A 225 -17.57 11.98 -6.03
N SER A 226 -17.92 12.26 -4.77
CA SER A 226 -19.22 12.89 -4.51
C SER A 226 -19.12 14.41 -4.74
N ASP A 227 -18.42 15.14 -3.87
CA ASP A 227 -18.41 16.61 -3.90
C ASP A 227 -17.09 17.22 -4.38
N GLY A 228 -16.08 16.41 -4.62
CA GLY A 228 -14.77 16.87 -5.06
C GLY A 228 -14.63 17.04 -6.57
N SER A 229 -13.78 17.98 -6.97
CA SER A 229 -13.37 18.07 -8.37
C SER A 229 -12.42 16.94 -8.75
N VAL A 230 -12.61 16.39 -9.95
CA VAL A 230 -11.80 15.29 -10.48
C VAL A 230 -11.01 15.75 -11.69
N SER A 231 -9.71 15.53 -11.66
CA SER A 231 -8.78 15.79 -12.78
C SER A 231 -8.19 14.46 -13.26
N VAL A 232 -8.41 14.13 -14.53
CA VAL A 232 -7.93 12.87 -15.12
C VAL A 232 -7.08 13.18 -16.34
N VAL A 233 -5.86 12.68 -16.36
CA VAL A 233 -4.96 12.78 -17.49
C VAL A 233 -4.63 11.37 -17.99
N VAL A 234 -4.87 11.12 -19.28
CA VAL A 234 -4.66 9.80 -19.88
C VAL A 234 -3.71 9.89 -21.09
N PRO A 235 -3.01 8.81 -21.43
CA PRO A 235 -2.15 8.80 -22.62
C PRO A 235 -2.99 8.88 -23.90
N ARG A 236 -2.50 9.61 -24.91
CA ARG A 236 -3.20 9.80 -26.20
C ARG A 236 -3.57 8.52 -26.93
N ASN A 237 -2.84 7.44 -26.70
CA ASN A 237 -3.05 6.14 -27.31
C ASN A 237 -3.91 5.19 -26.47
N LEU A 238 -4.49 5.65 -25.36
CA LEU A 238 -5.41 4.83 -24.57
C LEU A 238 -6.64 4.45 -25.41
N ALA A 239 -6.98 3.18 -25.45
CA ALA A 239 -8.22 2.67 -26.03
C ALA A 239 -9.18 2.31 -24.90
N ALA A 240 -10.33 2.99 -24.84
CA ALA A 240 -11.33 2.79 -23.79
C ALA A 240 -12.71 3.29 -24.23
N ASP A 241 -13.74 2.72 -23.64
CA ASP A 241 -15.10 3.23 -23.74
C ASP A 241 -15.35 4.13 -22.54
N LEU A 242 -15.54 5.43 -22.80
CA LEU A 242 -15.66 6.45 -21.78
C LEU A 242 -17.11 6.71 -21.42
N ASP A 243 -17.40 6.76 -20.13
CA ASP A 243 -18.66 7.20 -19.54
C ASP A 243 -18.36 8.26 -18.48
N ILE A 244 -18.61 9.53 -18.81
CA ILE A 244 -18.23 10.67 -18.01
C ILE A 244 -19.48 11.44 -17.63
N SER A 245 -19.75 11.62 -16.33
CA SER A 245 -20.96 12.32 -15.88
C SER A 245 -20.73 13.12 -14.59
N THR A 246 -21.48 14.21 -14.48
CA THR A 246 -21.61 15.01 -13.26
C THR A 246 -23.06 15.45 -13.09
N HIS A 247 -23.51 15.63 -11.83
CA HIS A 247 -24.87 16.11 -11.58
C HIS A 247 -24.94 17.64 -11.61
N ASP A 248 -24.11 18.33 -10.83
CA ASP A 248 -24.12 19.81 -10.73
C ASP A 248 -22.80 20.49 -11.14
N GLY A 249 -21.86 19.75 -11.72
CA GLY A 249 -20.57 20.28 -12.17
C GLY A 249 -20.50 20.59 -13.66
N ARG A 250 -19.27 20.85 -14.11
CA ARG A 250 -18.96 21.02 -15.54
C ARG A 250 -18.01 19.95 -15.99
N ILE A 251 -18.26 19.40 -17.18
CA ILE A 251 -17.34 18.50 -17.86
C ILE A 251 -16.51 19.31 -18.84
N ASN A 252 -15.19 19.34 -18.62
CA ASN A 252 -14.20 19.88 -19.52
C ASN A 252 -13.35 18.71 -20.04
N CYS A 253 -13.66 18.22 -21.24
CA CYS A 253 -12.97 17.09 -21.84
C CYS A 253 -12.22 17.54 -23.10
N ALA A 254 -10.89 17.44 -23.08
CA ALA A 254 -10.02 17.77 -24.20
C ALA A 254 -9.58 16.51 -24.99
N LEU A 255 -10.21 15.36 -24.76
CA LEU A 255 -9.89 14.12 -25.49
C LEU A 255 -10.62 14.07 -26.83
N PRO A 256 -10.03 13.46 -27.87
CA PRO A 256 -10.68 13.24 -29.17
C PRO A 256 -11.65 12.04 -29.08
N ILE A 257 -12.81 12.26 -28.49
CA ILE A 257 -13.83 11.23 -28.32
C ILE A 257 -14.68 11.11 -29.56
N THR A 258 -14.89 9.88 -30.05
CA THR A 258 -15.90 9.57 -31.08
C THR A 258 -17.18 9.17 -30.38
N THR A 259 -18.23 9.95 -30.57
CA THR A 259 -19.56 9.68 -29.99
C THR A 259 -20.45 8.98 -31.02
N ASP A 260 -21.03 7.85 -30.67
CA ASP A 260 -21.93 7.08 -31.55
C ASP A 260 -23.31 7.73 -31.72
N ASN A 261 -23.73 8.50 -30.72
CA ASN A 261 -24.97 9.27 -30.77
C ASN A 261 -24.80 10.55 -29.94
N TYR A 262 -24.62 11.65 -30.64
CA TYR A 262 -24.70 12.97 -30.02
C TYR A 262 -26.17 13.33 -29.74
N ASN A 263 -26.76 12.73 -28.73
CA ASN A 263 -28.00 13.24 -28.15
C ASN A 263 -27.63 14.38 -27.19
N SER A 264 -27.36 15.56 -27.76
CA SER A 264 -27.25 16.83 -27.04
C SER A 264 -28.61 17.29 -26.45
N ALA A 265 -29.50 16.36 -26.15
CA ALA A 265 -30.81 16.66 -25.59
C ALA A 265 -30.76 16.99 -24.09
N ASP A 266 -29.65 16.73 -23.42
CA ASP A 266 -29.40 17.26 -22.09
C ASP A 266 -28.64 18.57 -22.20
N SER A 267 -29.39 19.68 -22.16
CA SER A 267 -28.92 21.06 -22.37
C SER A 267 -27.98 21.59 -21.27
N GLY A 268 -27.44 20.71 -20.43
CA GLY A 268 -26.51 21.05 -19.36
C GLY A 268 -25.06 20.59 -19.54
N GLY A 269 -24.78 19.66 -20.46
CA GLY A 269 -23.42 19.14 -20.66
C GLY A 269 -22.92 18.24 -19.51
N HIS A 270 -23.84 17.59 -18.80
CA HIS A 270 -23.56 16.81 -17.60
C HIS A 270 -23.22 15.34 -17.88
N HIS A 271 -23.31 14.89 -19.12
CA HIS A 271 -23.01 13.50 -19.51
C HIS A 271 -22.31 13.46 -20.87
N LEU A 272 -21.23 12.68 -20.94
CA LEU A 272 -20.44 12.47 -22.14
C LEU A 272 -20.11 10.97 -22.27
N HIS A 273 -20.63 10.34 -23.32
CA HIS A 273 -20.37 8.93 -23.63
C HIS A 273 -19.74 8.81 -25.02
N GLY A 274 -18.75 7.95 -25.16
CA GLY A 274 -18.10 7.68 -26.44
C GLY A 274 -16.85 6.84 -26.34
N HIS A 275 -16.21 6.65 -27.48
CA HIS A 275 -15.02 5.84 -27.62
C HIS A 275 -13.77 6.69 -27.76
N LEU A 276 -12.72 6.36 -27.01
CA LEU A 276 -11.38 6.90 -27.17
C LEU A 276 -10.56 5.92 -28.02
N ASN A 277 -10.08 6.41 -29.18
CA ASN A 277 -9.41 5.60 -30.20
C ASN A 277 -10.28 4.43 -30.70
N ALA A 278 -9.84 3.18 -30.52
CA ALA A 278 -10.59 2.00 -30.97
C ALA A 278 -11.73 1.57 -30.02
N GLY A 279 -11.95 2.31 -28.92
CA GLY A 279 -12.79 1.84 -27.85
C GLY A 279 -12.16 0.68 -27.10
N GLY A 280 -12.88 0.02 -26.20
CA GLY A 280 -12.40 -1.15 -25.48
C GLY A 280 -12.99 -1.34 -24.11
N VAL A 281 -12.14 -1.35 -23.08
CA VAL A 281 -12.58 -1.57 -21.70
C VAL A 281 -13.28 -0.32 -21.15
N PRO A 282 -14.39 -0.45 -20.41
CA PRO A 282 -15.08 0.70 -19.81
C PRO A 282 -14.20 1.47 -18.82
N LEU A 283 -14.20 2.80 -18.97
CA LEU A 283 -13.65 3.73 -18.00
C LEU A 283 -14.74 4.76 -17.63
N SER A 284 -15.27 4.62 -16.42
CA SER A 284 -16.28 5.51 -15.87
C SER A 284 -15.64 6.60 -15.02
N ILE A 285 -16.04 7.86 -15.23
CA ILE A 285 -15.58 9.01 -14.46
C ILE A 285 -16.82 9.78 -14.01
N HIS A 286 -17.06 9.79 -12.71
CA HIS A 286 -18.28 10.37 -12.15
C HIS A 286 -18.00 11.31 -10.98
N THR A 287 -18.73 12.41 -10.91
CA THR A 287 -18.86 13.22 -9.69
C THR A 287 -20.28 13.72 -9.54
N SER A 288 -20.74 13.95 -8.30
CA SER A 288 -22.06 14.58 -8.11
C SER A 288 -21.94 16.10 -8.27
N ASP A 289 -21.18 16.79 -7.41
CA ASP A 289 -21.18 18.26 -7.36
C ASP A 289 -19.86 18.90 -7.82
N GLY A 290 -18.91 18.11 -8.27
CA GLY A 290 -17.60 18.58 -8.69
C GLY A 290 -17.44 18.83 -10.18
N ASN A 291 -16.41 19.58 -10.57
CA ASN A 291 -16.01 19.72 -11.95
C ASN A 291 -15.11 18.55 -12.40
N LEU A 292 -15.33 18.09 -13.62
CA LEU A 292 -14.51 17.07 -14.27
C LEU A 292 -13.60 17.72 -15.32
N ASN A 293 -12.28 17.57 -15.15
CA ASN A 293 -11.28 18.02 -16.10
C ASN A 293 -10.53 16.81 -16.67
N ILE A 294 -10.70 16.54 -17.96
CA ILE A 294 -10.14 15.36 -18.58
C ILE A 294 -9.26 15.78 -19.75
N ALA A 295 -8.00 15.38 -19.73
CA ALA A 295 -7.00 15.79 -20.73
C ALA A 295 -6.12 14.61 -21.18
N SER A 296 -5.36 14.81 -22.24
CA SER A 296 -4.31 13.89 -22.68
C SER A 296 -2.92 14.36 -22.23
N LEU A 297 -2.05 13.39 -21.97
CA LEU A 297 -0.61 13.62 -21.81
C LEU A 297 0.01 14.26 -23.06
#